data_3c381f8168c3a4459eb354c4df341171
#
_entry.id   3c381f8168c3a4459eb354c4df341171
#
_cell.length_a   1.000
_cell.length_b   1.000
_cell.length_c   1.000
_cell.angle_alpha   90.00
_cell.angle_beta   90.00
_cell.angle_gamma   90.00
#
_symmetry.space_group_name_H-M   'P 1'
#
loop_
_entity.id
_entity.type
_entity.pdbx_description
1 polymer ?
#
loop_
_entity_poly.entity_id
_entity_poly.type
_entity_poly.pdbx_seq_one_letter_code
_entity_poly.pdbx_strand_id
1 'polypeptide(L)'
;MQEPVVTPAQLRAGRALLGLSQAELAERAGLTVEATAEAETKRAADALEPAVAALQAALEGQGVLFLDADGGQGPGVRLRRSGLPDEGLRPDQLTSDNDS
;
A
#
# COMPACT_ATOMS: atom_id res chain seq x y z
N MET A 1 -22.20 10.95 -0.38
CA MET A 1 -20.98 10.78 -0.86
C MET A 1 -20.33 9.61 -0.34
N GLN A 2 -19.73 8.83 -1.12
CA GLN A 2 -19.11 7.65 -0.67
C GLN A 2 -17.68 7.88 -0.45
N GLU A 3 -17.13 7.24 0.52
CA GLU A 3 -15.77 7.32 0.74
C GLU A 3 -15.04 6.48 -0.21
N PRO A 4 -13.84 6.82 -0.61
CA PRO A 4 -13.04 5.98 -1.47
C PRO A 4 -12.82 4.65 -0.81
N VAL A 5 -12.81 3.62 -1.61
CA VAL A 5 -12.65 2.27 -1.11
C VAL A 5 -11.39 1.68 -1.68
N VAL A 6 -10.56 1.15 -0.84
CA VAL A 6 -9.33 0.49 -1.25
C VAL A 6 -9.71 -0.89 -1.78
N THR A 7 -9.21 -1.22 -2.93
CA THR A 7 -9.54 -2.51 -3.54
C THR A 7 -8.54 -3.57 -3.14
N PRO A 8 -8.91 -4.84 -3.23
CA PRO A 8 -7.94 -5.90 -2.98
C PRO A 8 -6.73 -5.82 -3.90
N ALA A 9 -6.95 -5.39 -5.13
CA ALA A 9 -5.83 -5.25 -6.06
C ALA A 9 -4.85 -4.18 -5.59
N GLN A 10 -5.37 -3.10 -5.01
CA GLN A 10 -4.48 -2.08 -4.47
C GLN A 10 -3.68 -2.61 -3.31
N LEU A 11 -4.28 -3.45 -2.47
CA LEU A 11 -3.54 -4.02 -1.35
C LEU A 11 -2.43 -4.93 -1.86
N ARG A 12 -2.74 -5.76 -2.85
CA ARG A 12 -1.72 -6.64 -3.41
C ARG A 12 -0.61 -5.82 -4.07
N ALA A 13 -0.99 -4.80 -4.81
CA ALA A 13 0.00 -3.98 -5.51
C ALA A 13 0.89 -3.23 -4.53
N GLY A 14 0.31 -2.71 -3.44
CA GLY A 14 1.11 -2.02 -2.44
C GLY A 14 2.11 -2.95 -1.78
N ARG A 15 1.66 -4.17 -1.49
CA ARG A 15 2.55 -5.16 -0.92
C ARG A 15 3.68 -5.48 -1.90
N ALA A 16 3.35 -5.63 -3.17
CA ALA A 16 4.35 -5.94 -4.18
C ALA A 16 5.36 -4.80 -4.34
N LEU A 17 4.90 -3.56 -4.27
CA LEU A 17 5.81 -2.43 -4.36
C LEU A 17 6.85 -2.46 -3.26
N LEU A 18 6.48 -2.98 -2.10
CA LEU A 18 7.41 -3.03 -0.99
C LEU A 18 8.18 -4.34 -0.94
N GLY A 19 7.84 -5.29 -1.80
CA GLY A 19 8.51 -6.58 -1.78
C GLY A 19 8.18 -7.43 -0.58
N LEU A 20 7.01 -7.23 0.02
CA LEU A 20 6.66 -7.97 1.21
C LEU A 20 5.85 -9.22 0.87
N SER A 21 6.03 -10.27 1.65
CA SER A 21 5.18 -11.43 1.53
C SER A 21 3.90 -11.14 2.29
N GLN A 22 2.90 -11.98 2.09
CA GLN A 22 1.67 -11.84 2.86
C GLN A 22 1.93 -11.99 4.35
N ALA A 23 2.82 -12.89 4.71
CA ALA A 23 3.13 -13.09 6.12
C ALA A 23 3.80 -11.84 6.71
N GLU A 24 4.69 -11.24 5.95
CA GLU A 24 5.35 -10.04 6.45
C GLU A 24 4.37 -8.90 6.60
N LEU A 25 3.48 -8.73 5.64
CA LEU A 25 2.50 -7.67 5.75
C LEU A 25 1.54 -7.94 6.90
N ALA A 26 1.13 -9.21 7.06
CA ALA A 26 0.23 -9.56 8.15
C ALA A 26 0.85 -9.18 9.49
N GLU A 27 2.13 -9.47 9.65
CA GLU A 27 2.79 -9.16 10.89
C GLU A 27 2.80 -7.66 11.13
N ARG A 28 3.08 -6.88 10.12
CA ARG A 28 3.12 -5.43 10.29
C ARG A 28 1.75 -4.86 10.58
N ALA A 29 0.71 -5.51 10.10
CA ALA A 29 -0.65 -5.05 10.33
C ALA A 29 -1.29 -5.61 11.58
N GLY A 30 -0.62 -6.56 12.23
CA GLY A 30 -1.17 -7.19 13.42
C GLY A 30 -2.28 -8.17 13.09
N LEU A 31 -2.19 -8.81 11.92
CA LEU A 31 -3.22 -9.73 11.47
C LEU A 31 -2.63 -11.10 11.22
N THR A 32 -3.50 -12.07 11.04
CA THR A 32 -3.04 -13.39 10.63
C THR A 32 -2.81 -13.39 9.14
N VAL A 33 -2.05 -14.35 8.67
CA VAL A 33 -1.82 -14.48 7.24
C VAL A 33 -3.12 -14.78 6.53
N GLU A 34 -3.98 -15.58 7.15
CA GLU A 34 -5.26 -15.90 6.56
C GLU A 34 -6.13 -14.68 6.38
N ALA A 35 -6.17 -13.81 7.37
CA ALA A 35 -6.96 -12.60 7.25
C ALA A 35 -6.41 -11.70 6.16
N THR A 36 -5.09 -11.65 6.04
CA THR A 36 -4.45 -10.85 5.02
C THR A 36 -4.78 -11.39 3.63
N ALA A 37 -4.68 -12.70 3.46
CA ALA A 37 -4.96 -13.30 2.17
C ALA A 37 -6.42 -13.08 1.79
N GLU A 38 -7.31 -13.17 2.77
CA GLU A 38 -8.69 -12.98 2.50
C GLU A 38 -8.98 -11.55 2.07
N ALA A 39 -8.37 -10.59 2.73
CA ALA A 39 -8.58 -9.20 2.38
C ALA A 39 -8.05 -8.91 0.97
N GLU A 40 -7.02 -9.60 0.56
CA GLU A 40 -6.44 -9.37 -0.75
C GLU A 40 -7.26 -10.02 -1.86
N THR A 41 -8.27 -10.80 -1.52
CA THR A 41 -9.07 -11.45 -2.53
C THR A 41 -10.55 -11.06 -2.47
N LYS A 42 -10.98 -10.38 -1.41
CA LYS A 42 -12.37 -10.04 -1.32
C LYS A 42 -12.69 -8.92 -2.27
N ARG A 43 -13.96 -8.79 -2.58
CA ARG A 43 -14.37 -7.75 -3.47
C ARG A 43 -14.30 -6.41 -2.78
N ALA A 44 -14.22 -5.36 -3.58
CA ALA A 44 -14.08 -4.03 -3.01
C ALA A 44 -15.20 -3.67 -2.05
N ALA A 45 -16.37 -4.26 -2.22
CA ALA A 45 -17.47 -3.94 -1.33
C ALA A 45 -17.17 -4.32 0.10
N ASP A 46 -16.20 -5.20 0.31
CA ASP A 46 -15.88 -5.63 1.65
C ASP A 46 -14.73 -4.83 2.23
N ALA A 47 -14.34 -3.77 1.59
CA ALA A 47 -13.15 -3.05 2.02
C ALA A 47 -13.30 -2.31 3.32
N LEU A 48 -14.50 -2.26 3.88
CA LEU A 48 -14.66 -1.58 5.14
C LEU A 48 -14.33 -2.46 6.33
N GLU A 49 -13.96 -3.68 6.10
CA GLU A 49 -13.64 -4.52 7.20
C GLU A 49 -12.40 -4.02 7.92
N PRO A 50 -12.32 -4.22 9.22
CA PRO A 50 -11.15 -3.75 9.96
C PRO A 50 -9.83 -4.29 9.43
N ALA A 51 -9.84 -5.50 8.88
CA ALA A 51 -8.59 -6.05 8.35
C ALA A 51 -8.09 -5.22 7.18
N VAL A 52 -8.99 -4.77 6.30
CA VAL A 52 -8.59 -3.97 5.17
C VAL A 52 -8.00 -2.65 5.65
N ALA A 53 -8.65 -2.04 6.65
CA ALA A 53 -8.14 -0.78 7.17
C ALA A 53 -6.76 -0.96 7.79
N ALA A 54 -6.54 -2.06 8.49
CA ALA A 54 -5.25 -2.31 9.10
C ALA A 54 -4.17 -2.52 8.04
N LEU A 55 -4.51 -3.23 6.97
CA LEU A 55 -3.53 -3.45 5.91
C LEU A 55 -3.22 -2.15 5.19
N GLN A 56 -4.23 -1.35 4.94
CA GLN A 56 -4.01 -0.07 4.29
C GLN A 56 -3.10 0.80 5.15
N ALA A 57 -3.37 0.86 6.44
CA ALA A 57 -2.57 1.68 7.33
C ALA A 57 -1.13 1.18 7.38
N ALA A 58 -0.94 -0.15 7.40
CA ALA A 58 0.41 -0.69 7.43
C ALA A 58 1.18 -0.34 6.16
N LEU A 59 0.50 -0.43 5.01
CA LEU A 59 1.17 -0.10 3.75
C LEU A 59 1.45 1.40 3.67
N GLU A 60 0.51 2.22 4.12
CA GLU A 60 0.74 3.66 4.11
C GLU A 60 1.90 4.04 5.01
N GLY A 61 2.02 3.36 6.13
CA GLY A 61 3.14 3.61 7.03
C GLY A 61 4.48 3.25 6.42
N GLN A 62 4.48 2.41 5.39
CA GLN A 62 5.70 2.03 4.70
C GLN A 62 5.93 2.88 3.46
N GLY A 63 5.09 3.85 3.20
CA GLY A 63 5.30 4.76 2.09
C GLY A 63 4.44 4.55 0.87
N VAL A 64 3.45 3.68 0.94
CA VAL A 64 2.57 3.46 -0.19
C VAL A 64 1.49 4.52 -0.21
N LEU A 65 1.26 5.12 -1.35
CA LEU A 65 0.17 6.06 -1.53
C LEU A 65 -0.94 5.35 -2.28
N PHE A 66 -2.16 5.45 -1.77
CA PHE A 66 -3.30 4.84 -2.42
C PHE A 66 -4.01 5.91 -3.23
N LEU A 67 -4.17 5.65 -4.50
CA LEU A 67 -4.74 6.63 -5.42
C LEU A 67 -6.16 6.25 -5.74
N ASP A 68 -7.08 7.20 -5.60
CA ASP A 68 -8.47 6.94 -5.89
C ASP A 68 -8.70 6.99 -7.38
N ALA A 69 -9.75 6.35 -7.83
CA ALA A 69 -10.14 6.46 -9.22
C ALA A 69 -10.46 7.94 -9.50
N ASP A 70 -10.07 8.39 -10.67
CA ASP A 70 -10.22 9.78 -10.97
C ASP A 70 -10.31 9.99 -12.47
N GLY A 71 -11.31 10.67 -12.92
CA GLY A 71 -11.48 10.95 -14.33
C GLY A 71 -11.64 9.65 -15.05
N GLY A 72 -10.85 9.34 -15.96
CA GLY A 72 -10.93 8.10 -16.67
C GLY A 72 -10.00 7.05 -16.14
N GLN A 73 -9.42 7.27 -14.97
CA GLN A 73 -8.42 6.34 -14.46
C GLN A 73 -8.90 5.63 -13.24
N GLY A 74 -8.62 4.36 -13.14
CA GLY A 74 -9.03 3.58 -11.99
C GLY A 74 -8.11 3.82 -10.80
N PRO A 75 -8.36 3.14 -9.69
CA PRO A 75 -7.53 3.31 -8.50
C PRO A 75 -6.16 2.68 -8.69
N GLY A 76 -5.21 3.15 -7.95
CA GLY A 76 -3.84 2.62 -8.05
C GLY A 76 -3.06 2.83 -6.79
N VAL A 77 -1.78 2.55 -6.86
CA VAL A 77 -0.87 2.78 -5.75
C VAL A 77 0.47 3.21 -6.31
N ARG A 78 1.25 3.88 -5.47
CA ARG A 78 2.64 4.17 -5.82
C ARG A 78 3.38 4.49 -4.54
N LEU A 79 4.68 4.43 -4.59
CA LEU A 79 5.48 4.76 -3.43
C LEU A 79 5.68 6.26 -3.36
N ARG A 80 5.69 6.77 -2.12
CA ARG A 80 5.94 8.15 -1.90
C ARG A 80 7.37 8.43 -2.26
N ARG A 81 7.66 9.56 -2.80
CA ARG A 81 8.94 9.81 -3.27
C ARG A 81 10.00 9.67 -2.26
N SER A 82 9.97 10.24 -1.19
CA SER A 82 10.97 10.00 -0.22
C SER A 82 10.37 9.27 0.81
N GLY A 83 9.46 8.52 0.57
CA GLY A 83 8.85 7.83 1.58
C GLY A 83 9.66 6.91 2.20
N LEU A 84 10.70 6.59 1.66
CA LEU A 84 11.48 5.77 2.33
C LEU A 84 11.98 6.41 3.42
N PRO A 85 12.18 5.80 4.35
CA PRO A 85 12.70 6.28 5.52
C PRO A 85 13.82 6.98 5.12
N ASP A 86 14.00 7.38 4.44
CA ASP A 86 14.95 8.13 4.06
C ASP A 86 15.97 8.44 4.92
N GLU A 87 16.03 7.90 5.89
CA GLU A 87 17.03 8.13 6.63
C GLU A 87 18.13 7.77 5.94
N GLY A 88 18.84 7.85 5.61
CA GLY A 88 19.93 7.46 5.00
C GLY A 88 19.94 7.83 3.61
N LEU A 89 18.94 8.16 3.08
CA LEU A 89 18.94 8.41 1.79
C LEU A 89 19.19 9.81 1.57
N ARG A 90 20.21 10.19 1.04
CA ARG A 90 20.44 11.49 0.83
C ARG A 90 20.05 11.90 -0.49
N PRO A 91 19.53 13.03 -0.68
CA PRO A 91 19.11 13.48 -1.94
C PRO A 91 20.17 13.47 -2.99
N ASP A 92 21.32 13.72 -2.57
CA ASP A 92 22.34 13.73 -3.54
C ASP A 92 22.64 12.43 -4.02
N GLN A 93 22.24 11.44 -3.38
CA GLN A 93 22.44 10.19 -3.84
C GLN A 93 21.37 9.82 -4.65
N LEU A 94 20.49 10.43 -4.53
CA LEU A 94 19.46 10.04 -5.26
C LEU A 94 19.57 10.53 -6.52
N THR A 95 20.36 11.05 -6.56
CA THR A 95 20.26 11.47 -7.53
C THR A 95 20.54 11.35 -8.47
N SER A 96 20.73 11.55 -8.08
CA SER A 96 20.87 11.61 -8.71
C SER A 96 20.75 11.35 -9.47
N ASP A 97 21.04 11.48 -9.24
CA ASP A 97 20.93 11.35 -9.63
C ASP A 97 20.58 11.15 -10.33
N ASN A 98 20.88 11.28 -10.25
CA ASN A 98 20.59 11.19 -10.54
C ASN A 98 20.15 11.18 -11.07
N ASP A 99 20.60 11.47 -10.90
CA ASP A 99 20.32 11.58 -11.04
C ASP A 99 20.04 11.54 -11.37
N SER A 100 20.57 11.65 -11.31
CA SER A 100 20.51 11.79 -11.28
C SER A 100 20.19 11.60 -11.35
#